data_12e0656290925684a483d6fea3c3dc10
#
_entry.id   12e0656290925684a483d6fea3c3dc10
#
_cell.length_a   1.000
_cell.length_b   1.000
_cell.length_c   1.000
_cell.angle_alpha   90.00
_cell.angle_beta   90.00
_cell.angle_gamma   90.00
#
_symmetry.space_group_name_H-M   'P 1'
#
loop_
_entity.id
_entity.type
_entity.pdbx_description
1 polymer ?
#
loop_
_entity_poly.entity_id
_entity_poly.type
_entity_poly.pdbx_seq_one_letter_code
_entity_poly.pdbx_strand_id
1 'polypeptide(L)' 'MKRPPAALLPRPSGARRRAPRTRTEAAVELVRVEFDAARLERELSQASRRAMTAGEQLQEARRRARLLSARLVDGSPEA' A
#
# COMPACT_ATOMS: atom_id res chain seq x y z
N MET A 1 41.32 26.35 -4.07
CA MET A 1 40.88 26.08 -3.95
C MET A 1 40.16 25.24 -3.88
N LYS A 2 39.41 24.91 -3.62
CA LYS A 2 38.85 24.07 -3.50
C LYS A 2 37.62 24.08 -3.75
N ARG A 3 36.94 23.38 -4.11
CA ARG A 3 35.87 23.31 -4.45
C ARG A 3 35.01 23.19 -3.48
N PRO A 4 33.93 23.59 -3.49
CA PRO A 4 33.04 23.51 -2.55
C PRO A 4 32.51 22.19 -2.51
N PRO A 5 32.46 21.71 -1.51
CA PRO A 5 32.00 20.42 -1.37
C PRO A 5 30.59 20.28 -1.70
N ALA A 6 29.92 21.27 -1.61
CA ALA A 6 28.56 21.15 -1.89
C ALA A 6 28.37 20.61 -3.21
N ALA A 7 29.21 20.91 -4.02
CA ALA A 7 29.06 20.46 -5.31
C ALA A 7 29.06 19.06 -5.32
N LEU A 8 29.59 18.53 -4.36
CA LEU A 8 29.65 17.20 -4.37
C LEU A 8 28.59 16.58 -3.71
N LEU A 9 27.69 17.22 -3.16
CA LEU A 9 26.65 16.62 -2.52
C LEU A 9 25.92 15.79 -3.39
N PRO A 10 25.81 14.60 -3.17
CA PRO A 10 25.13 13.74 -4.04
C PRO A 10 23.74 13.95 -3.86
N ARG A 11 23.01 13.93 -4.78
CA ARG A 11 21.73 14.04 -4.66
C ARG A 11 21.19 12.78 -4.57
N PRO A 12 20.22 12.45 -3.91
CA PRO A 12 19.59 11.20 -3.73
C PRO A 12 19.07 10.86 -5.04
N SER A 13 19.40 9.83 -5.49
CA SER A 13 18.98 9.50 -6.75
C SER A 13 17.64 9.24 -6.72
N GLY A 14 16.90 9.08 -7.41
CA GLY A 14 15.56 8.80 -7.41
C GLY A 14 14.79 9.93 -6.90
N ALA A 15 15.22 10.50 -5.93
CA ALA A 15 14.51 11.51 -5.36
C ALA A 15 14.67 12.74 -6.13
N ARG A 16 15.63 12.93 -6.83
CA ARG A 16 15.79 14.07 -7.48
C ARG A 16 15.81 13.97 -8.87
N ARG A 17 14.84 13.68 -9.52
CA ARG A 17 14.78 13.65 -10.83
C ARG A 17 14.93 15.00 -11.38
N ARG A 18 15.63 15.22 -12.40
CA ARG A 18 15.75 16.43 -12.98
C ARG A 18 14.46 16.93 -13.53
N ALA A 19 14.14 18.09 -13.39
CA ALA A 19 12.90 18.64 -13.95
C ALA A 19 12.94 18.62 -15.45
N PRO A 20 11.85 18.32 -16.09
CA PRO A 20 11.83 18.29 -17.54
C PRO A 20 12.09 19.66 -18.11
N ARG A 21 12.90 19.74 -19.14
CA ARG A 21 13.18 20.97 -19.75
C ARG A 21 12.36 21.27 -20.93
N THR A 22 11.80 20.32 -21.62
CA THR A 22 11.03 20.60 -22.81
C THR A 22 9.65 20.07 -22.65
N ARG A 23 8.79 20.51 -23.54
CA ARG A 23 7.46 20.04 -23.53
C ARG A 23 7.45 18.60 -23.81
N THR A 24 8.27 18.10 -24.69
CA THR A 24 8.30 16.69 -25.02
C THR A 24 8.73 15.87 -23.81
N GLU A 25 9.74 16.36 -23.11
CA GLU A 25 10.17 15.65 -21.91
C GLU A 25 9.08 15.63 -20.88
N ALA A 26 8.38 16.72 -20.76
CA ALA A 26 7.30 16.81 -19.79
C ALA A 26 6.18 15.84 -20.14
N ALA A 27 5.90 15.72 -21.42
CA ALA A 27 4.85 14.83 -21.86
C ALA A 27 5.21 13.37 -21.58
N VAL A 28 6.46 13.03 -21.83
CA VAL A 28 6.90 11.68 -21.57
C VAL A 28 6.86 11.39 -20.08
N GLU A 29 7.29 12.34 -19.31
CA GLU A 29 7.29 12.15 -17.87
C GLU A 29 5.87 12.03 -17.33
N LEU A 30 4.96 12.80 -17.87
CA LEU A 30 3.59 12.73 -17.45
C LEU A 30 3.00 11.35 -17.70
N VAL A 31 3.26 10.79 -18.87
CA VAL A 31 2.75 9.47 -19.18
C VAL A 31 3.29 8.45 -18.20
N ARG A 32 4.57 8.57 -17.90
CA ARG A 32 5.18 7.63 -16.99
C ARG A 32 4.58 7.73 -15.59
N VAL A 33 4.39 8.94 -15.12
CA VAL A 33 3.82 9.15 -13.82
C VAL A 33 2.37 8.67 -13.77
N GLU A 34 1.66 8.87 -14.86
CA GLU A 34 0.29 8.41 -14.90
C GLU A 34 0.16 6.91 -14.90
N PHE A 35 1.08 6.22 -15.55
CA PHE A 35 1.07 4.78 -15.51
C PHE A 35 1.39 4.30 -14.11
N ASP A 36 2.33 4.95 -13.44
CA ASP A 36 2.66 4.58 -12.08
C ASP A 36 1.49 4.81 -11.15
N ALA A 37 0.82 5.92 -11.32
CA ALA A 37 -0.34 6.22 -10.48
C ALA A 37 -1.42 5.18 -10.67
N ALA A 38 -1.67 4.79 -11.91
CA ALA A 38 -2.70 3.80 -12.18
C ALA A 38 -2.35 2.46 -11.57
N ARG A 39 -1.08 2.11 -11.63
CA ARG A 39 -0.64 0.84 -11.05
C ARG A 39 -0.81 0.86 -9.55
N LEU A 40 -0.44 1.97 -8.92
CA LEU A 40 -0.57 2.08 -7.48
C LEU A 40 -2.03 2.08 -7.03
N GLU A 41 -2.88 2.68 -7.83
CA GLU A 41 -4.29 2.66 -7.53
C GLU A 41 -4.85 1.25 -7.57
N ARG A 42 -4.40 0.47 -8.53
CA ARG A 42 -4.86 -0.90 -8.61
C ARG A 42 -4.36 -1.71 -7.43
N GLU A 43 -3.13 -1.45 -6.99
CA GLU A 43 -2.58 -2.16 -5.85
C GLU A 43 -3.34 -1.81 -4.59
N LEU A 44 -3.68 -0.55 -4.43
CA LEU A 44 -4.44 -0.13 -3.27
C LEU A 44 -5.83 -0.76 -3.26
N SER A 45 -6.43 -0.81 -4.41
CA SER A 45 -7.74 -1.41 -4.53
C SER A 45 -7.71 -2.87 -4.16
N GLN A 46 -6.70 -3.58 -4.61
CA GLN A 46 -6.58 -4.99 -4.29
C GLN A 46 -6.32 -5.19 -2.81
N ALA A 47 -5.47 -4.36 -2.23
CA ALA A 47 -5.17 -4.45 -0.82
C ALA A 47 -6.43 -4.19 0.01
N SER A 48 -7.21 -3.25 -0.43
CA SER A 48 -8.44 -2.90 0.26
C SER A 48 -9.43 -4.05 0.23
N ARG A 49 -9.55 -4.70 -0.93
CA ARG A 49 -10.45 -5.83 -1.03
C ARG A 49 -9.99 -6.99 -0.16
N ARG A 50 -8.68 -7.22 -0.12
CA ARG A 50 -8.15 -8.27 0.73
C ARG A 50 -8.41 -7.97 2.20
N ALA A 51 -8.28 -6.70 2.56
CA ALA A 51 -8.52 -6.30 3.94
C ALA A 51 -9.98 -6.51 4.32
N MET A 52 -10.88 -6.20 3.41
CA MET A 52 -12.29 -6.40 3.68
C MET A 52 -12.62 -7.86 3.84
N THR A 53 -12.09 -8.69 3.00
CA THR A 53 -12.33 -10.11 3.09
C THR A 53 -11.78 -10.67 4.40
N ALA A 54 -10.58 -10.25 4.76
CA ALA A 54 -9.99 -10.71 6.01
C ALA A 54 -10.81 -10.24 7.20
N GLY A 55 -11.34 -9.03 7.12
CA GLY A 55 -12.19 -8.51 8.19
C GLY A 55 -13.46 -9.33 8.36
N GLU A 56 -14.06 -9.71 7.26
CA GLU A 56 -15.26 -10.52 7.31
C GLU A 56 -14.97 -11.89 7.89
N GLN A 57 -13.85 -12.46 7.51
CA GLN A 57 -13.46 -13.76 8.03
C GLN A 57 -13.17 -13.69 9.51
N LEU A 58 -12.55 -12.59 9.93
CA LEU A 58 -12.26 -12.42 11.35
C LEU A 58 -13.55 -12.31 12.15
N GLN A 59 -14.49 -11.56 11.65
CA GLN A 59 -15.76 -11.43 12.35
C GLN A 59 -16.49 -12.74 12.45
N GLU A 60 -16.44 -13.51 11.38
CA GLU A 60 -17.08 -14.80 11.39
C GLU A 60 -16.39 -15.73 12.38
N ALA A 61 -15.08 -15.71 12.42
CA ALA A 61 -14.35 -16.56 13.37
C ALA A 61 -14.66 -16.15 14.80
N ARG A 62 -14.77 -14.88 15.05
CA ARG A 62 -15.08 -14.42 16.39
C ARG A 62 -16.49 -14.80 16.80
N ARG A 63 -17.41 -14.76 15.86
CA ARG A 63 -18.76 -15.15 16.16
C ARG A 63 -18.83 -16.61 16.50
N ARG A 64 -18.10 -17.44 15.75
CA ARG A 64 -18.06 -18.86 16.05
C ARG A 64 -17.41 -19.13 17.38
N ALA A 65 -16.35 -18.40 17.69
CA ALA A 65 -15.69 -18.57 18.99
C ALA A 65 -16.64 -18.25 20.13
N ARG A 66 -17.44 -17.22 19.96
CA ARG A 66 -18.37 -16.86 21.02
C ARG A 66 -19.44 -17.93 21.20
N LEU A 67 -19.90 -18.50 20.11
CA LEU A 67 -20.90 -19.54 20.22
C LEU A 67 -20.32 -20.78 20.88
N LEU A 68 -19.10 -21.12 20.54
CA LEU A 68 -18.47 -22.28 21.14
C LEU A 68 -18.15 -22.04 22.61
N SER A 69 -17.76 -20.84 22.95
CA SER A 69 -17.50 -20.52 24.32
C SER A 69 -18.76 -20.63 25.16
N ALA A 70 -19.84 -20.14 24.60
CA ALA A 70 -21.11 -20.21 25.32
C ALA A 70 -21.51 -21.64 25.54
N ARG A 71 -21.28 -22.49 24.56
CA ARG A 71 -21.60 -23.88 24.71
C ARG A 71 -20.75 -24.51 25.78
N LEU A 72 -19.49 -24.20 25.85
CA LEU A 72 -18.65 -24.75 26.86
C LEU A 72 -19.04 -24.28 28.23
N VAL A 73 -19.39 -23.04 28.35
CA VAL A 73 -19.77 -22.51 29.62
C VAL A 73 -21.09 -23.08 30.09
N ASP A 74 -22.03 -23.31 29.20
CA ASP A 74 -23.29 -23.87 29.56
C ASP A 74 -23.17 -25.30 29.89
N GLY A 75 -22.13 -25.96 29.50
CA GLY A 75 -22.00 -27.36 29.77
C GLY A 75 -22.96 -28.12 28.91
N SER A 76 -23.45 -27.61 27.89
CA SER A 76 -24.37 -28.25 27.08
C SER A 76 -23.73 -29.31 26.37
N PRO A 77 -24.27 -30.43 26.31
CA PRO A 77 -23.70 -31.54 25.69
C PRO A 77 -23.86 -31.29 24.29
N GLU A 78 -23.37 -31.43 23.56
CA GLU A 78 -23.45 -31.18 22.33
C GLU A 78 -24.32 -31.67 21.79
N ALA A 79 -24.72 -31.57 21.29
CA ALA A 79 -25.69 -32.14 20.83
C ALA A 79 -25.54 -32.58 19.75
#